data_12d821540bf80c40d93c7d24d51607a0
#
_entry.id   12d821540bf80c40d93c7d24d51607a0
#
_cell.length_a   1.000
_cell.length_b   1.000
_cell.length_c   1.000
_cell.angle_alpha   90.00
_cell.angle_beta   90.00
_cell.angle_gamma   90.00
#
_symmetry.space_group_name_H-M   'P 1'
#
loop_
_entity.id
_entity.type
_entity.pdbx_description
1 polymer ?
#
loop_
_entity_poly.entity_id
_entity_poly.type
_entity_poly.pdbx_seq_one_letter_code
_entity_poly.pdbx_strand_id
1 'polypeptide(L)'
;MRFVRLTGGEKVPALGLGTWRMGESTRSRAKEIAAVNTALEIGYRLIDTAEMYGDGGAEEVVGAALHDHVRANSIAREELTVVSKVLPSNASHAGVLRACERSLKRLKLEVIDIYLLHWRGSVPLKDTVAAFEQLRAEGRIRHWGVSNFDTADMQQLWKLPSGSHCVTNQIYYSASERGAEFDLLPWQRENGVVTMAYSPIDQGALARDTTFAAIGKRRGVSASTAALAWVLRHPDLIAIPMSTSASHLRENFAAADIELTSEELAQVDAAFPPPRRKRPLATT
;
A
#
# COMPACT_ATOMS: atom_id res chain seq x y z
N MET A 1 1.47 -5.84 -16.55
CA MET A 1 1.17 -5.33 -15.18
C MET A 1 -0.31 -5.50 -14.90
N ARG A 2 -0.69 -6.06 -13.75
CA ARG A 2 -2.08 -6.19 -13.28
C ARG A 2 -2.58 -4.88 -12.66
N PHE A 3 -3.88 -4.64 -12.78
CA PHE A 3 -4.56 -3.50 -12.18
C PHE A 3 -5.71 -3.96 -11.30
N VAL A 4 -5.94 -3.21 -10.22
CA VAL A 4 -7.10 -3.33 -9.34
C VAL A 4 -8.04 -2.17 -9.64
N ARG A 5 -9.34 -2.40 -9.53
CA ARG A 5 -10.35 -1.36 -9.74
C ARG A 5 -10.82 -0.84 -8.40
N LEU A 6 -10.66 0.46 -8.17
CA LEU A 6 -11.23 1.15 -7.01
C LEU A 6 -12.76 1.30 -7.15
N THR A 7 -13.44 1.51 -6.03
CA THR A 7 -14.83 1.96 -6.01
C THR A 7 -14.94 3.27 -6.80
N GLY A 8 -15.76 3.31 -7.82
CA GLY A 8 -15.80 4.47 -8.76
C GLY A 8 -15.20 4.15 -10.13
N GLY A 9 -14.51 3.01 -10.27
CA GLY A 9 -14.10 2.45 -11.56
C GLY A 9 -12.67 2.79 -12.00
N GLU A 10 -11.96 3.65 -11.29
CA GLU A 10 -10.55 3.95 -11.58
C GLU A 10 -9.68 2.71 -11.39
N LYS A 11 -8.70 2.53 -12.28
CA LYS A 11 -7.74 1.43 -12.23
C LYS A 11 -6.43 1.90 -11.64
N VAL A 12 -5.95 1.18 -10.63
CA VAL A 12 -4.63 1.41 -10.00
C VAL A 12 -3.77 0.15 -10.12
N PRO A 13 -2.44 0.28 -10.19
CA PRO A 13 -1.56 -0.90 -10.24
C PRO A 13 -1.76 -1.82 -9.03
N ALA A 14 -1.77 -3.14 -9.27
CA ALA A 14 -1.83 -4.14 -8.19
C ALA A 14 -0.52 -4.27 -7.41
N LEU A 15 0.57 -3.72 -7.94
CA LEU A 15 1.87 -3.69 -7.29
C LEU A 15 2.39 -2.27 -7.22
N GLY A 16 2.77 -1.83 -6.02
CA GLY A 16 3.41 -0.55 -5.75
C GLY A 16 4.76 -0.69 -5.07
N LEU A 17 5.45 0.44 -4.90
CA LEU A 17 6.65 0.57 -4.08
C LEU A 17 6.27 1.15 -2.72
N GLY A 18 6.53 0.41 -1.63
CA GLY A 18 6.50 0.96 -0.27
C GLY A 18 7.78 1.72 0.04
N THR A 19 7.67 2.79 0.84
CA THR A 19 8.81 3.64 1.22
C THR A 19 9.08 3.68 2.72
N TRP A 20 8.52 2.74 3.49
CA TRP A 20 8.82 2.63 4.91
C TRP A 20 10.34 2.50 5.16
N ARG A 21 10.87 3.21 6.14
CA ARG A 21 12.30 3.39 6.45
C ARG A 21 13.11 4.23 5.45
N MET A 22 12.50 4.80 4.42
CA MET A 22 13.18 5.83 3.64
C MET A 22 13.10 7.19 4.37
N GLY A 23 14.05 8.06 4.09
CA GLY A 23 14.10 9.41 4.63
C GLY A 23 14.54 9.52 6.10
N GLU A 24 14.91 8.41 6.76
CA GLU A 24 15.40 8.41 8.14
C GLU A 24 16.82 9.01 8.29
N SER A 25 17.58 9.04 7.21
CA SER A 25 18.95 9.53 7.22
C SER A 25 19.30 10.33 5.97
N THR A 26 19.93 11.48 6.17
CA THR A 26 20.45 12.29 5.05
C THR A 26 21.53 11.58 4.25
N ARG A 27 22.25 10.62 4.86
CA ARG A 27 23.30 9.85 4.20
C ARG A 27 22.77 8.85 3.18
N SER A 28 21.56 8.31 3.39
CA SER A 28 20.93 7.35 2.49
C SER A 28 20.07 8.02 1.42
N ARG A 29 19.73 9.30 1.58
CA ARG A 29 18.73 10.03 0.76
C ARG A 29 19.00 9.93 -0.76
N ALA A 30 20.22 10.15 -1.20
CA ALA A 30 20.56 10.06 -2.64
C ALA A 30 20.35 8.64 -3.19
N LYS A 31 20.69 7.61 -2.41
CA LYS A 31 20.46 6.20 -2.77
C LYS A 31 18.97 5.86 -2.80
N GLU A 32 18.19 6.40 -1.88
CA GLU A 32 16.74 6.19 -1.82
C GLU A 32 16.03 6.86 -3.00
N ILE A 33 16.40 8.10 -3.35
CA ILE A 33 15.91 8.78 -4.57
C ILE A 33 16.27 7.95 -5.82
N ALA A 34 17.50 7.47 -5.92
CA ALA A 34 17.92 6.62 -7.05
C ALA A 34 17.12 5.31 -7.10
N ALA A 35 16.74 4.72 -5.96
CA ALA A 35 15.91 3.53 -5.90
C ALA A 35 14.48 3.81 -6.40
N VAL A 36 13.87 4.93 -6.01
CA VAL A 36 12.55 5.35 -6.52
C VAL A 36 12.62 5.60 -8.03
N ASN A 37 13.65 6.29 -8.53
CA ASN A 37 13.86 6.49 -9.97
C ASN A 37 13.98 5.16 -10.71
N THR A 38 14.78 4.22 -10.18
CA THR A 38 14.90 2.87 -10.76
C THR A 38 13.56 2.14 -10.79
N ALA A 39 12.75 2.26 -9.73
CA ALA A 39 11.41 1.66 -9.72
C ALA A 39 10.52 2.26 -10.83
N LEU A 40 10.51 3.56 -11.00
CA LEU A 40 9.76 4.24 -12.06
C LEU A 40 10.24 3.82 -13.47
N GLU A 41 11.54 3.69 -13.68
CA GLU A 41 12.15 3.18 -14.92
C GLU A 41 11.77 1.72 -15.22
N ILE A 42 11.67 0.87 -14.19
CA ILE A 42 11.19 -0.52 -14.31
C ILE A 42 9.72 -0.57 -14.72
N GLY A 43 8.93 0.42 -14.36
CA GLY A 43 7.50 0.50 -14.68
C GLY A 43 6.57 0.60 -13.48
N TYR A 44 7.08 0.77 -12.25
CA TYR A 44 6.22 1.07 -11.11
C TYR A 44 5.46 2.37 -11.34
N ARG A 45 4.17 2.37 -10.99
CA ARG A 45 3.28 3.53 -11.13
C ARG A 45 2.46 3.80 -9.87
N LEU A 46 2.59 2.95 -8.82
CA LEU A 46 2.03 3.19 -7.50
C LEU A 46 3.17 3.31 -6.49
N ILE A 47 3.17 4.38 -5.70
CA ILE A 47 4.16 4.63 -4.63
C ILE A 47 3.40 4.91 -3.34
N ASP A 48 3.70 4.15 -2.29
CA ASP A 48 3.13 4.30 -0.96
C ASP A 48 4.14 4.94 0.00
N THR A 49 3.76 6.02 0.62
CA THR A 49 4.52 6.76 1.63
C THR A 49 3.63 7.21 2.80
N ALA A 50 4.17 7.96 3.76
CA ALA A 50 3.42 8.54 4.87
C ALA A 50 4.17 9.71 5.51
N GLU A 51 3.44 10.66 6.15
CA GLU A 51 4.07 11.74 6.94
C GLU A 51 4.89 11.21 8.11
N MET A 52 4.59 10.00 8.61
CA MET A 52 5.34 9.36 9.68
C MET A 52 6.72 8.85 9.24
N TYR A 53 6.90 8.45 7.98
CA TYR A 53 8.12 7.79 7.54
C TYR A 53 9.28 8.79 7.46
N GLY A 54 10.29 8.58 8.34
CA GLY A 54 11.42 9.50 8.46
C GLY A 54 10.99 10.93 8.81
N ASP A 55 9.88 11.10 9.55
CA ASP A 55 9.29 12.42 9.89
C ASP A 55 9.05 13.30 8.65
N GLY A 56 8.47 12.69 7.61
CA GLY A 56 8.21 13.29 6.31
C GLY A 56 9.36 13.16 5.30
N GLY A 57 10.51 12.65 5.72
CA GLY A 57 11.68 12.46 4.86
C GLY A 57 11.41 11.51 3.70
N ALA A 58 10.57 10.47 3.89
CA ALA A 58 10.17 9.58 2.81
C ALA A 58 9.34 10.30 1.74
N GLU A 59 8.42 11.18 2.14
CA GLU A 59 7.66 12.01 1.20
C GLU A 59 8.58 12.96 0.41
N GLU A 60 9.63 13.50 1.04
CA GLU A 60 10.62 14.33 0.35
C GLU A 60 11.46 13.53 -0.64
N VAL A 61 11.83 12.27 -0.32
CA VAL A 61 12.52 11.35 -1.24
C VAL A 61 11.65 11.09 -2.46
N VAL A 62 10.39 10.71 -2.23
CA VAL A 62 9.41 10.48 -3.31
C VAL A 62 9.20 11.75 -4.15
N GLY A 63 8.97 12.89 -3.49
CA GLY A 63 8.76 14.17 -4.16
C GLY A 63 9.93 14.61 -5.03
N ALA A 64 11.18 14.33 -4.61
CA ALA A 64 12.37 14.61 -5.41
C ALA A 64 12.42 13.72 -6.67
N ALA A 65 12.21 12.41 -6.53
CA ALA A 65 12.20 11.48 -7.66
C ALA A 65 11.08 11.77 -8.67
N LEU A 66 9.85 11.98 -8.19
CA LEU A 66 8.70 12.27 -9.07
C LEU A 66 8.86 13.58 -9.81
N HIS A 67 9.36 14.62 -9.14
CA HIS A 67 9.57 15.93 -9.75
C HIS A 67 10.48 15.85 -10.98
N ASP A 68 11.56 15.08 -10.91
CA ASP A 68 12.51 14.94 -12.01
C ASP A 68 11.88 14.22 -13.21
N HIS A 69 11.11 13.15 -12.98
CA HIS A 69 10.43 12.39 -14.03
C HIS A 69 9.29 13.18 -14.70
N VAL A 70 8.45 13.85 -13.91
CA VAL A 70 7.34 14.66 -14.43
C VAL A 70 7.86 15.88 -15.20
N ARG A 71 8.89 16.56 -14.66
CA ARG A 71 9.50 17.71 -15.32
C ARG A 71 10.18 17.34 -16.66
N ALA A 72 10.79 16.17 -16.72
CA ALA A 72 11.41 15.65 -17.95
C ALA A 72 10.38 15.10 -18.97
N ASN A 73 9.07 15.14 -18.65
CA ASN A 73 7.99 14.50 -19.44
C ASN A 73 8.25 13.01 -19.74
N SER A 74 9.02 12.32 -18.88
CA SER A 74 9.28 10.89 -19.03
C SER A 74 8.14 10.01 -18.52
N ILE A 75 7.33 10.55 -17.58
CA ILE A 75 6.12 9.93 -17.04
C ILE A 75 5.08 11.04 -16.84
N ALA A 76 3.88 10.84 -17.36
CA ALA A 76 2.78 11.77 -17.10
C ALA A 76 2.28 11.63 -15.65
N ARG A 77 1.92 12.76 -15.02
CA ARG A 77 1.43 12.75 -13.61
C ARG A 77 0.21 11.84 -13.43
N GLU A 78 -0.63 11.75 -14.44
CA GLU A 78 -1.87 10.95 -14.46
C GLU A 78 -1.60 9.45 -14.51
N GLU A 79 -0.40 9.04 -14.90
CA GLU A 79 0.03 7.64 -14.87
C GLU A 79 0.40 7.17 -13.44
N LEU A 80 0.63 8.12 -12.53
CA LEU A 80 1.12 7.84 -11.19
C LEU A 80 -0.02 7.80 -10.17
N THR A 81 0.04 6.82 -9.28
CA THR A 81 -0.78 6.72 -8.08
C THR A 81 0.10 6.92 -6.86
N VAL A 82 -0.01 8.05 -6.19
CA VAL A 82 0.73 8.35 -4.97
C VAL A 82 -0.19 8.21 -3.76
N VAL A 83 0.22 7.36 -2.83
CA VAL A 83 -0.49 7.12 -1.56
C VAL A 83 0.30 7.77 -0.44
N SER A 84 -0.34 8.58 0.40
CA SER A 84 0.24 9.04 1.67
C SER A 84 -0.76 8.92 2.81
N LYS A 85 -0.31 9.16 4.05
CA LYS A 85 -1.09 8.85 5.25
C LYS A 85 -0.95 9.95 6.30
N VAL A 86 -2.06 10.30 6.93
CA VAL A 86 -2.10 11.19 8.10
C VAL A 86 -2.03 10.39 9.39
N LEU A 87 -1.23 10.86 10.35
CA LEU A 87 -1.15 10.28 11.69
C LEU A 87 -2.44 10.50 12.49
N PRO A 88 -2.84 9.56 13.37
CA PRO A 88 -4.00 9.74 14.25
C PRO A 88 -3.92 10.97 15.15
N SER A 89 -2.72 11.41 15.52
CA SER A 89 -2.51 12.66 16.27
C SER A 89 -2.94 13.91 15.48
N ASN A 90 -2.96 13.82 14.15
CA ASN A 90 -3.39 14.86 13.23
C ASN A 90 -4.81 14.62 12.67
N ALA A 91 -5.57 13.64 13.17
CA ALA A 91 -6.82 13.18 12.59
C ALA A 91 -8.05 14.09 12.88
N SER A 92 -7.90 15.18 13.65
CA SER A 92 -8.96 16.19 13.77
C SER A 92 -9.20 16.86 12.41
N HIS A 93 -10.40 17.38 12.16
CA HIS A 93 -10.74 18.04 10.89
C HIS A 93 -9.64 19.03 10.44
N ALA A 94 -9.33 20.04 11.27
CA ALA A 94 -8.29 21.01 10.94
C ALA A 94 -6.87 20.40 10.90
N GLY A 95 -6.63 19.33 11.66
CA GLY A 95 -5.36 18.60 11.66
C GLY A 95 -5.09 17.90 10.34
N VAL A 96 -6.10 17.19 9.80
CA VAL A 96 -6.02 16.49 8.49
C VAL A 96 -5.73 17.50 7.36
N LEU A 97 -6.43 18.64 7.33
CA LEU A 97 -6.20 19.67 6.31
C LEU A 97 -4.75 20.17 6.33
N ARG A 98 -4.23 20.52 7.51
CA ARG A 98 -2.83 20.97 7.66
C ARG A 98 -1.82 19.85 7.35
N ALA A 99 -2.10 18.60 7.74
CA ALA A 99 -1.22 17.47 7.45
C ALA A 99 -1.15 17.22 5.94
N CYS A 100 -2.29 17.22 5.24
CA CYS A 100 -2.35 17.09 3.79
C CYS A 100 -1.54 18.18 3.07
N GLU A 101 -1.66 19.44 3.50
CA GLU A 101 -0.89 20.55 2.94
C GLU A 101 0.62 20.34 3.10
N ARG A 102 1.07 19.88 4.28
CA ARG A 102 2.49 19.55 4.51
C ARG A 102 2.95 18.38 3.62
N SER A 103 2.14 17.33 3.50
CA SER A 103 2.43 16.18 2.64
C SER A 103 2.54 16.57 1.17
N LEU A 104 1.60 17.36 0.66
CA LEU A 104 1.64 17.89 -0.72
C LEU A 104 2.91 18.70 -0.98
N LYS A 105 3.32 19.55 -0.01
CA LYS A 105 4.55 20.33 -0.12
C LYS A 105 5.80 19.45 -0.19
N ARG A 106 5.92 18.43 0.68
CA ARG A 106 7.07 17.49 0.67
C ARG A 106 7.09 16.64 -0.59
N LEU A 107 5.94 16.15 -1.02
CA LEU A 107 5.77 15.40 -2.27
C LEU A 107 5.95 16.24 -3.53
N LYS A 108 5.92 17.57 -3.43
CA LYS A 108 5.92 18.51 -4.56
C LYS A 108 4.78 18.24 -5.56
N LEU A 109 3.62 17.90 -5.02
CA LEU A 109 2.41 17.57 -5.79
C LEU A 109 1.30 18.56 -5.42
N GLU A 110 0.38 18.78 -6.35
CA GLU A 110 -0.87 19.52 -6.12
C GLU A 110 -1.97 18.61 -5.58
N VAL A 111 -1.92 17.32 -5.92
CA VAL A 111 -2.95 16.33 -5.59
C VAL A 111 -2.28 15.03 -5.14
N ILE A 112 -2.74 14.45 -4.01
CA ILE A 112 -2.44 13.08 -3.59
C ILE A 112 -3.55 12.17 -4.15
N ASP A 113 -3.18 11.04 -4.76
CA ASP A 113 -4.18 10.17 -5.38
C ASP A 113 -5.00 9.40 -4.35
N ILE A 114 -4.36 8.87 -3.30
CA ILE A 114 -5.04 8.19 -2.19
C ILE A 114 -4.45 8.67 -0.87
N TYR A 115 -5.29 9.24 0.01
CA TYR A 115 -4.86 9.74 1.32
C TYR A 115 -5.51 8.92 2.43
N LEU A 116 -4.70 8.33 3.33
CA LEU A 116 -5.16 7.38 4.32
C LEU A 116 -5.11 7.95 5.74
N LEU A 117 -6.03 7.53 6.62
CA LEU A 117 -5.79 7.55 8.06
C LEU A 117 -4.89 6.37 8.42
N HIS A 118 -3.71 6.62 8.98
CA HIS A 118 -2.64 5.63 9.17
C HIS A 118 -3.02 4.50 10.13
N TRP A 119 -3.78 4.80 11.18
CA TRP A 119 -4.50 3.86 12.05
C TRP A 119 -5.56 4.62 12.84
N ARG A 120 -6.45 3.89 13.45
CA ARG A 120 -7.49 4.47 14.29
C ARG A 120 -6.90 5.02 15.58
N GLY A 121 -7.11 6.32 15.84
CA GLY A 121 -6.77 6.98 17.10
C GLY A 121 -8.00 7.28 17.95
N SER A 122 -7.84 8.22 18.89
CA SER A 122 -8.90 8.68 19.79
C SER A 122 -9.81 9.77 19.19
N VAL A 123 -9.41 10.38 18.05
CA VAL A 123 -10.22 11.41 17.38
C VAL A 123 -11.47 10.73 16.77
N PRO A 124 -12.66 11.33 16.92
CA PRO A 124 -13.87 10.78 16.30
C PRO A 124 -13.72 10.65 14.78
N LEU A 125 -13.98 9.46 14.24
CA LEU A 125 -13.85 9.19 12.78
C LEU A 125 -14.63 10.17 11.90
N LYS A 126 -15.78 10.66 12.38
CA LYS A 126 -16.60 11.64 11.65
C LYS A 126 -15.83 12.91 11.30
N ASP A 127 -14.91 13.36 12.16
CA ASP A 127 -14.12 14.56 11.95
C ASP A 127 -13.05 14.33 10.85
N THR A 128 -12.43 13.15 10.86
CA THR A 128 -11.46 12.73 9.84
C THR A 128 -12.15 12.55 8.47
N VAL A 129 -13.30 11.87 8.44
CA VAL A 129 -14.08 11.65 7.20
C VAL A 129 -14.53 12.99 6.61
N ALA A 130 -15.05 13.90 7.43
CA ALA A 130 -15.45 15.23 6.97
C ALA A 130 -14.28 16.02 6.36
N ALA A 131 -13.08 15.92 6.94
CA ALA A 131 -11.88 16.55 6.39
C ALA A 131 -11.45 15.89 5.05
N PHE A 132 -11.48 14.57 4.94
CA PHE A 132 -11.19 13.89 3.68
C PHE A 132 -12.17 14.28 2.57
N GLU A 133 -13.46 14.35 2.87
CA GLU A 133 -14.46 14.78 1.90
C GLU A 133 -14.26 16.25 1.47
N GLN A 134 -13.86 17.14 2.39
CA GLN A 134 -13.48 18.49 2.04
C GLN A 134 -12.27 18.52 1.11
N LEU A 135 -11.18 17.81 1.46
CA LEU A 135 -9.97 17.75 0.63
C LEU A 135 -10.26 17.17 -0.76
N ARG A 136 -11.19 16.22 -0.85
CA ARG A 136 -11.64 15.65 -2.12
C ARG A 136 -12.43 16.66 -2.94
N ALA A 137 -13.35 17.38 -2.31
CA ALA A 137 -14.12 18.44 -2.96
C ALA A 137 -13.25 19.61 -3.44
N GLU A 138 -12.17 19.92 -2.71
CA GLU A 138 -11.17 20.94 -3.08
C GLU A 138 -10.16 20.43 -4.14
N GLY A 139 -10.23 19.15 -4.53
CA GLY A 139 -9.30 18.55 -5.49
C GLY A 139 -7.87 18.36 -4.95
N ARG A 140 -7.67 18.38 -3.62
CA ARG A 140 -6.36 18.16 -2.98
C ARG A 140 -6.03 16.68 -2.85
N ILE A 141 -7.05 15.83 -2.79
CA ILE A 141 -6.94 14.37 -2.87
C ILE A 141 -7.96 13.84 -3.88
N ARG A 142 -7.66 12.73 -4.55
CA ARG A 142 -8.64 12.07 -5.45
C ARG A 142 -9.54 11.11 -4.66
N HIS A 143 -8.91 10.27 -3.84
CA HIS A 143 -9.55 9.26 -3.01
C HIS A 143 -9.01 9.29 -1.59
N TRP A 144 -9.75 8.68 -0.69
CA TRP A 144 -9.27 8.45 0.66
C TRP A 144 -9.57 7.02 1.13
N GLY A 145 -8.85 6.59 2.15
CA GLY A 145 -9.01 5.30 2.78
C GLY A 145 -8.49 5.31 4.21
N VAL A 146 -8.31 4.12 4.73
CA VAL A 146 -7.81 3.89 6.08
C VAL A 146 -6.67 2.87 6.08
N SER A 147 -6.03 2.71 7.22
CA SER A 147 -5.04 1.67 7.44
C SER A 147 -5.21 1.07 8.84
N ASN A 148 -4.95 -0.23 8.97
CA ASN A 148 -5.05 -0.98 10.21
C ASN A 148 -6.46 -0.96 10.85
N PHE A 149 -7.50 -0.93 10.03
CA PHE A 149 -8.89 -1.09 10.49
C PHE A 149 -9.30 -2.56 10.43
N ASP A 150 -9.79 -3.10 11.53
CA ASP A 150 -10.42 -4.42 11.55
C ASP A 150 -11.85 -4.36 10.99
N THR A 151 -12.53 -5.51 10.93
CA THR A 151 -13.91 -5.60 10.43
C THR A 151 -14.88 -4.71 11.22
N ALA A 152 -14.71 -4.62 12.54
CA ALA A 152 -15.57 -3.79 13.40
C ALA A 152 -15.33 -2.30 13.15
N ASP A 153 -14.07 -1.90 12.97
CA ASP A 153 -13.72 -0.52 12.63
C ASP A 153 -14.27 -0.11 11.25
N MET A 154 -14.15 -1.00 10.26
CA MET A 154 -14.73 -0.78 8.93
C MET A 154 -16.24 -0.65 8.99
N GLN A 155 -16.93 -1.50 9.73
CA GLN A 155 -18.38 -1.41 9.94
C GLN A 155 -18.80 -0.11 10.64
N GLN A 156 -17.99 0.40 11.58
CA GLN A 156 -18.25 1.70 12.20
C GLN A 156 -18.05 2.85 11.22
N LEU A 157 -16.98 2.79 10.43
CA LEU A 157 -16.73 3.78 9.36
C LEU A 157 -17.91 3.83 8.37
N TRP A 158 -18.42 2.67 7.96
CA TRP A 158 -19.53 2.55 6.99
C TRP A 158 -20.84 3.16 7.45
N LYS A 159 -21.05 3.29 8.77
CA LYS A 159 -22.23 3.96 9.35
C LYS A 159 -22.17 5.48 9.29
N LEU A 160 -21.00 6.05 9.00
CA LEU A 160 -20.86 7.50 8.91
C LEU A 160 -21.35 8.02 7.56
N PRO A 161 -21.85 9.26 7.50
CA PRO A 161 -22.05 9.94 6.21
C PRO A 161 -20.74 9.88 5.40
N SER A 162 -20.86 9.50 4.12
CA SER A 162 -19.73 9.31 3.21
C SER A 162 -18.70 8.21 3.62
N GLY A 163 -18.94 7.44 4.67
CA GLY A 163 -18.03 6.36 5.08
C GLY A 163 -17.79 5.33 3.97
N SER A 164 -18.78 5.07 3.12
CA SER A 164 -18.69 4.19 1.95
C SER A 164 -17.85 4.75 0.79
N HIS A 165 -17.36 5.98 0.87
CA HIS A 165 -16.38 6.51 -0.09
C HIS A 165 -14.94 6.06 0.19
N CYS A 166 -14.71 5.32 1.28
CA CYS A 166 -13.43 4.69 1.58
C CYS A 166 -13.07 3.66 0.51
N VAL A 167 -12.02 3.91 -0.28
CA VAL A 167 -11.67 3.05 -1.42
C VAL A 167 -10.72 1.92 -1.05
N THR A 168 -9.97 2.05 0.05
CA THR A 168 -8.96 1.04 0.44
C THR A 168 -8.74 1.01 1.95
N ASN A 169 -8.39 -0.17 2.45
CA ASN A 169 -7.85 -0.37 3.79
C ASN A 169 -6.48 -1.03 3.67
N GLN A 170 -5.44 -0.33 4.15
CA GLN A 170 -4.07 -0.83 4.10
C GLN A 170 -3.77 -1.62 5.38
N ILE A 171 -3.43 -2.91 5.24
CA ILE A 171 -3.24 -3.82 6.37
C ILE A 171 -1.97 -4.65 6.22
N TYR A 172 -1.48 -5.19 7.35
CA TYR A 172 -0.47 -6.23 7.32
C TYR A 172 -1.09 -7.51 6.75
N TYR A 173 -0.59 -7.95 5.60
CA TYR A 173 -1.04 -9.18 4.98
C TYR A 173 0.08 -9.86 4.19
N SER A 174 0.33 -11.12 4.53
CA SER A 174 1.32 -12.00 3.91
C SER A 174 0.89 -13.47 4.09
N ALA A 175 1.65 -14.41 3.53
CA ALA A 175 1.37 -15.82 3.74
C ALA A 175 1.51 -16.25 5.21
N SER A 176 2.40 -15.62 5.98
CA SER A 176 2.58 -15.86 7.42
C SER A 176 1.56 -15.13 8.29
N GLU A 177 0.93 -14.05 7.79
CA GLU A 177 -0.10 -13.29 8.49
C GLU A 177 -1.39 -13.24 7.66
N ARG A 178 -2.24 -14.22 7.88
CA ARG A 178 -3.50 -14.45 7.15
C ARG A 178 -4.75 -14.14 7.96
N GLY A 179 -4.61 -13.57 9.16
CA GLY A 179 -5.74 -13.34 10.08
C GLY A 179 -6.91 -12.59 9.44
N ALA A 180 -6.62 -11.64 8.55
CA ALA A 180 -7.61 -10.86 7.83
C ALA A 180 -8.49 -11.68 6.85
N GLU A 181 -8.06 -12.87 6.43
CA GLU A 181 -8.85 -13.74 5.53
C GLU A 181 -10.13 -14.28 6.17
N PHE A 182 -10.21 -14.29 7.51
CA PHE A 182 -11.37 -14.86 8.20
C PHE A 182 -12.64 -14.03 7.98
N ASP A 183 -12.58 -12.72 8.13
CA ASP A 183 -13.74 -11.84 8.07
C ASP A 183 -13.48 -10.51 7.34
N LEU A 184 -12.28 -9.93 7.46
CA LEU A 184 -12.00 -8.61 6.93
C LEU A 184 -11.93 -8.58 5.41
N LEU A 185 -11.14 -9.47 4.78
CA LEU A 185 -11.03 -9.53 3.32
C LEU A 185 -12.36 -9.85 2.65
N PRO A 186 -13.17 -10.85 3.12
CA PRO A 186 -14.52 -11.07 2.62
C PRO A 186 -15.39 -9.82 2.70
N TRP A 187 -15.42 -9.17 3.88
CA TRP A 187 -16.21 -7.96 4.08
C TRP A 187 -15.77 -6.82 3.13
N GLN A 188 -14.47 -6.59 2.99
CA GLN A 188 -13.95 -5.56 2.08
C GLN A 188 -14.37 -5.82 0.64
N ARG A 189 -14.26 -7.06 0.18
CA ARG A 189 -14.68 -7.46 -1.18
C ARG A 189 -16.17 -7.22 -1.41
N GLU A 190 -17.02 -7.61 -0.46
CA GLU A 190 -18.47 -7.41 -0.55
C GLU A 190 -18.85 -5.92 -0.61
N ASN A 191 -18.05 -5.05 0.00
CA ASN A 191 -18.28 -3.61 0.05
C ASN A 191 -17.45 -2.81 -0.96
N GLY A 192 -16.70 -3.49 -1.86
CA GLY A 192 -15.91 -2.84 -2.90
C GLY A 192 -14.65 -2.12 -2.38
N VAL A 193 -14.21 -2.41 -1.16
CA VAL A 193 -12.98 -1.84 -0.57
C VAL A 193 -11.77 -2.68 -1.00
N VAL A 194 -10.79 -2.05 -1.61
CA VAL A 194 -9.54 -2.70 -2.02
C VAL A 194 -8.66 -2.94 -0.80
N THR A 195 -8.09 -4.13 -0.69
CA THR A 195 -7.06 -4.41 0.31
C THR A 195 -5.70 -3.96 -0.22
N MET A 196 -4.96 -3.13 0.55
CA MET A 196 -3.57 -2.81 0.28
C MET A 196 -2.68 -3.50 1.31
N ALA A 197 -1.86 -4.45 0.85
CA ALA A 197 -1.01 -5.27 1.72
C ALA A 197 0.35 -4.61 1.94
N TYR A 198 0.63 -4.16 3.18
CA TYR A 198 1.98 -3.82 3.56
C TYR A 198 2.70 -5.03 4.17
N SER A 199 4.04 -5.01 4.21
CA SER A 199 4.89 -6.15 4.60
C SER A 199 4.51 -7.48 3.89
N PRO A 200 4.27 -7.49 2.55
CA PRO A 200 3.69 -8.64 1.86
C PRO A 200 4.60 -9.88 1.82
N ILE A 201 5.89 -9.71 2.16
CA ILE A 201 6.88 -10.78 2.31
C ILE A 201 7.38 -10.92 3.75
N ASP A 202 6.56 -10.48 4.73
CA ASP A 202 6.85 -10.55 6.16
C ASP A 202 8.24 -9.98 6.51
N GLN A 203 8.47 -8.72 6.12
CA GLN A 203 9.74 -8.00 6.32
C GLN A 203 10.99 -8.79 5.85
N GLY A 204 10.81 -9.70 4.89
CA GLY A 204 11.87 -10.55 4.32
C GLY A 204 11.98 -11.94 4.96
N ALA A 205 11.17 -12.28 5.95
CA ALA A 205 11.17 -13.63 6.54
C ALA A 205 10.82 -14.69 5.49
N LEU A 206 9.84 -14.43 4.63
CA LEU A 206 9.42 -15.35 3.57
C LEU A 206 10.45 -15.52 2.45
N ALA A 207 11.46 -14.65 2.35
CA ALA A 207 12.58 -14.82 1.42
C ALA A 207 13.46 -16.05 1.76
N ARG A 208 13.35 -16.57 3.00
CA ARG A 208 14.09 -17.73 3.50
C ARG A 208 13.20 -18.96 3.74
N ASP A 209 11.92 -18.83 3.42
CA ASP A 209 10.98 -19.93 3.61
C ASP A 209 11.18 -21.04 2.59
N THR A 210 11.18 -22.29 3.05
CA THR A 210 11.47 -23.47 2.23
C THR A 210 10.37 -23.79 1.22
N THR A 211 9.11 -23.50 1.54
CA THR A 211 7.97 -23.71 0.64
C THR A 211 8.06 -22.76 -0.54
N PHE A 212 8.26 -21.46 -0.27
CA PHE A 212 8.44 -20.45 -1.33
C PHE A 212 9.75 -20.65 -2.10
N ALA A 213 10.82 -21.11 -1.44
CA ALA A 213 12.07 -21.45 -2.13
C ALA A 213 11.86 -22.63 -3.12
N ALA A 214 11.10 -23.65 -2.74
CA ALA A 214 10.79 -24.77 -3.62
C ALA A 214 9.91 -24.34 -4.81
N ILE A 215 8.89 -23.51 -4.60
CA ILE A 215 8.06 -22.94 -5.66
C ILE A 215 8.92 -22.06 -6.59
N GLY A 216 9.71 -21.15 -6.01
CA GLY A 216 10.58 -20.25 -6.76
C GLY A 216 11.58 -21.01 -7.65
N LYS A 217 12.21 -22.06 -7.11
CA LYS A 217 13.13 -22.93 -7.87
C LYS A 217 12.47 -23.55 -9.11
N ARG A 218 11.25 -24.06 -8.99
CA ARG A 218 10.51 -24.64 -10.13
C ARG A 218 10.18 -23.59 -11.20
N ARG A 219 9.97 -22.35 -10.80
CA ARG A 219 9.61 -21.24 -11.68
C ARG A 219 10.78 -20.37 -12.14
N GLY A 220 12.00 -20.66 -11.66
CA GLY A 220 13.18 -19.85 -11.98
C GLY A 220 13.16 -18.45 -11.36
N VAL A 221 12.50 -18.28 -10.20
CA VAL A 221 12.39 -17.00 -9.48
C VAL A 221 12.80 -17.15 -8.03
N SER A 222 12.97 -16.03 -7.30
CA SER A 222 13.29 -16.07 -5.87
C SER A 222 12.09 -16.46 -5.00
N ALA A 223 12.35 -16.91 -3.78
CA ALA A 223 11.31 -17.18 -2.78
C ALA A 223 10.46 -15.93 -2.50
N SER A 224 11.09 -14.74 -2.43
CA SER A 224 10.40 -13.46 -2.25
C SER A 224 9.41 -13.19 -3.39
N THR A 225 9.84 -13.44 -4.64
CA THR A 225 8.99 -13.27 -5.82
C THR A 225 7.79 -14.22 -5.78
N ALA A 226 7.99 -15.48 -5.41
CA ALA A 226 6.92 -16.45 -5.25
C ALA A 226 5.95 -16.09 -4.12
N ALA A 227 6.47 -15.60 -2.98
CA ALA A 227 5.65 -15.14 -1.85
C ALA A 227 4.82 -13.90 -2.24
N LEU A 228 5.41 -12.97 -2.99
CA LEU A 228 4.70 -11.79 -3.46
C LEU A 228 3.62 -12.14 -4.50
N ALA A 229 3.90 -13.09 -5.42
CA ALA A 229 2.91 -13.62 -6.36
C ALA A 229 1.73 -14.28 -5.63
N TRP A 230 1.99 -14.95 -4.49
CA TRP A 230 0.93 -15.51 -3.65
C TRP A 230 0.04 -14.41 -3.06
N VAL A 231 0.59 -13.30 -2.57
CA VAL A 231 -0.20 -12.14 -2.11
C VAL A 231 -1.05 -11.59 -3.25
N LEU A 232 -0.45 -11.41 -4.42
CA LEU A 232 -1.10 -10.87 -5.61
C LEU A 232 -2.12 -11.82 -6.28
N ARG A 233 -2.33 -13.05 -5.76
CA ARG A 233 -3.34 -13.98 -6.31
C ARG A 233 -4.77 -13.44 -6.23
N HIS A 234 -5.04 -12.54 -5.29
CA HIS A 234 -6.34 -11.90 -5.15
C HIS A 234 -6.52 -10.75 -6.16
N PRO A 235 -7.64 -10.69 -6.89
CA PRO A 235 -7.86 -9.67 -7.92
C PRO A 235 -8.13 -8.27 -7.36
N ASP A 236 -8.48 -8.18 -6.09
CA ASP A 236 -8.88 -6.99 -5.32
C ASP A 236 -7.82 -6.56 -4.30
N LEU A 237 -6.56 -6.93 -4.54
CA LEU A 237 -5.47 -6.67 -3.62
C LEU A 237 -4.30 -5.96 -4.31
N ILE A 238 -3.76 -4.95 -3.62
CA ILE A 238 -2.55 -4.24 -3.97
C ILE A 238 -1.45 -4.66 -2.98
N ALA A 239 -0.25 -4.97 -3.47
CA ALA A 239 0.92 -5.23 -2.62
C ALA A 239 1.95 -4.11 -2.76
N ILE A 240 2.53 -3.69 -1.63
CA ILE A 240 3.49 -2.57 -1.57
C ILE A 240 4.81 -2.99 -0.87
N PRO A 241 5.58 -3.94 -1.46
CA PRO A 241 6.89 -4.29 -0.93
C PRO A 241 7.84 -3.10 -0.99
N MET A 242 8.69 -2.96 0.02
CA MET A 242 9.77 -1.98 0.05
C MET A 242 11.09 -2.59 -0.42
N SER A 243 11.83 -1.87 -1.25
CA SER A 243 13.22 -2.18 -1.57
C SER A 243 13.99 -0.95 -2.07
N THR A 244 15.28 -0.90 -1.75
CA THR A 244 16.24 0.04 -2.35
C THR A 244 17.26 -0.66 -3.28
N SER A 245 17.10 -1.97 -3.49
CA SER A 245 17.95 -2.77 -4.38
C SER A 245 17.33 -2.86 -5.77
N ALA A 246 18.05 -2.46 -6.82
CA ALA A 246 17.57 -2.54 -8.20
C ALA A 246 17.23 -3.97 -8.64
N SER A 247 17.95 -5.00 -8.14
CA SER A 247 17.61 -6.41 -8.43
C SER A 247 16.30 -6.80 -7.77
N HIS A 248 16.11 -6.50 -6.49
CA HIS A 248 14.87 -6.83 -5.78
C HIS A 248 13.68 -6.04 -6.34
N LEU A 249 13.86 -4.80 -6.81
CA LEU A 249 12.79 -4.05 -7.47
C LEU A 249 12.32 -4.76 -8.75
N ARG A 250 13.26 -5.27 -9.59
CA ARG A 250 12.90 -6.04 -10.79
C ARG A 250 12.22 -7.36 -10.44
N GLU A 251 12.75 -8.09 -9.45
CA GLU A 251 12.16 -9.35 -8.98
C GLU A 251 10.75 -9.17 -8.43
N ASN A 252 10.54 -8.13 -7.60
CA ASN A 252 9.22 -7.80 -7.07
C ASN A 252 8.25 -7.41 -8.18
N PHE A 253 8.72 -6.65 -9.19
CA PHE A 253 7.89 -6.24 -10.31
C PHE A 253 7.43 -7.44 -11.16
N ALA A 254 8.32 -8.39 -11.38
CA ALA A 254 8.01 -9.63 -12.11
C ALA A 254 6.96 -10.51 -11.39
N ALA A 255 6.81 -10.40 -10.08
CA ALA A 255 5.82 -11.17 -9.32
C ALA A 255 4.37 -10.88 -9.77
N ALA A 256 4.10 -9.70 -10.31
CA ALA A 256 2.76 -9.31 -10.77
C ALA A 256 2.28 -10.11 -12.00
N ASP A 257 3.19 -10.74 -12.74
CA ASP A 257 2.88 -11.53 -13.94
C ASP A 257 2.93 -13.05 -13.67
N ILE A 258 3.12 -13.46 -12.39
CA ILE A 258 3.19 -14.87 -11.99
C ILE A 258 1.84 -15.32 -11.44
N GLU A 259 1.27 -16.35 -12.05
CA GLU A 259 0.10 -17.07 -11.54
C GLU A 259 0.55 -18.42 -10.94
N LEU A 260 0.30 -18.62 -9.65
CA LEU A 260 0.58 -19.87 -8.97
C LEU A 260 -0.47 -20.93 -9.34
N THR A 261 -0.03 -22.17 -9.53
CA THR A 261 -0.95 -23.29 -9.80
C THR A 261 -1.73 -23.67 -8.53
N SER A 262 -2.82 -24.44 -8.72
CA SER A 262 -3.61 -24.96 -7.60
C SER A 262 -2.77 -25.83 -6.64
N GLU A 263 -1.80 -26.58 -7.16
CA GLU A 263 -0.89 -27.40 -6.36
C GLU A 263 0.07 -26.54 -5.55
N GLU A 264 0.58 -25.44 -6.12
CA GLU A 264 1.44 -24.49 -5.42
C GLU A 264 0.67 -23.74 -4.33
N LEU A 265 -0.57 -23.33 -4.61
CA LEU A 265 -1.45 -22.73 -3.60
C LEU A 265 -1.73 -23.71 -2.46
N ALA A 266 -2.01 -24.98 -2.75
CA ALA A 266 -2.21 -26.01 -1.74
C ALA A 266 -0.94 -26.26 -0.90
N GLN A 267 0.26 -26.19 -1.50
CA GLN A 267 1.53 -26.28 -0.75
C GLN A 267 1.70 -25.12 0.21
N VAL A 268 1.35 -23.90 -0.21
CA VAL A 268 1.38 -22.72 0.69
C VAL A 268 0.32 -22.86 1.80
N ASP A 269 -0.89 -23.31 1.49
CA ASP A 269 -1.95 -23.52 2.48
C ASP A 269 -1.59 -24.60 3.51
N ALA A 270 -0.82 -25.60 3.12
CA ALA A 270 -0.32 -26.63 4.05
C ALA A 270 0.76 -26.07 5.01
N ALA A 271 1.65 -25.19 4.51
CA ALA A 271 2.70 -24.56 5.31
C ALA A 271 2.18 -23.41 6.17
N PHE A 272 1.25 -22.64 5.62
CA PHE A 272 0.63 -21.45 6.21
C PHE A 272 -0.90 -21.59 6.16
N PRO A 273 -1.52 -22.36 7.06
CA PRO A 273 -2.94 -22.67 6.98
C PRO A 273 -3.80 -21.41 7.17
N PRO A 274 -4.90 -21.28 6.40
CA PRO A 274 -5.84 -20.17 6.56
C PRO A 274 -6.47 -20.16 7.97
N PRO A 275 -6.88 -19.00 8.48
CA PRO A 275 -7.44 -18.87 9.82
C PRO A 275 -8.78 -19.61 9.92
N ARG A 276 -8.95 -20.38 11.03
CA ARG A 276 -10.21 -21.08 11.34
C ARG A 276 -11.10 -20.29 12.31
N ARG A 277 -10.61 -19.18 12.84
CA ARG A 277 -11.32 -18.30 13.79
C ARG A 277 -10.80 -16.87 13.63
N LYS A 278 -11.62 -15.90 14.03
CA LYS A 278 -11.21 -14.50 14.12
C LYS A 278 -10.00 -14.34 15.03
N ARG A 279 -9.04 -13.54 14.59
CA ARG A 279 -7.88 -13.07 15.36
C ARG A 279 -7.87 -11.53 15.33
N PRO A 280 -7.27 -10.87 16.33
CA PRO A 280 -6.99 -9.46 16.24
C PRO A 280 -6.18 -9.17 14.96
N LEU A 281 -6.45 -8.04 14.33
CA LEU A 281 -5.67 -7.62 13.16
C LEU A 281 -4.22 -7.37 13.60
N ALA A 282 -3.28 -8.04 12.95
CA ALA A 282 -1.87 -7.85 13.23
C ALA A 282 -1.40 -6.49 12.68
N THR A 283 -0.45 -5.89 13.37
CA THR A 283 0.25 -4.65 12.96
C THR A 283 1.74 -4.83 13.20
N THR A 284 2.58 -4.07 12.49
CA THR A 284 4.06 -4.07 12.66
C THR A 284 4.55 -2.77 13.28
#